data_d808b872d0c09cba5810b56113b1f67f
#
_entry.id   d808b872d0c09cba5810b56113b1f67f
#
_cell.length_a   1.000
_cell.length_b   1.000
_cell.length_c   1.000
_cell.angle_alpha   90.00
_cell.angle_beta   90.00
_cell.angle_gamma   90.00
#
_symmetry.space_group_name_H-M   'P 1'
#
loop_
_entity.id
_entity.type
_entity.pdbx_description
1 polymer ?
#
loop_
_entity_poly.entity_id
_entity_poly.type
_entity_poly.pdbx_seq_one_letter_code
_entity_poly.pdbx_strand_id
1 'polypeptide(L)'
;MRAIGACLRATVTAMVVLALMPASAGAQAPQDLIVQSTTSVRDSGLLDQLITPGFKAAYPQYNLKFVAVGTGQAIANARAGQGDALIAHSPPLEEQFVKDGFSYERYGRSMAWNDYVIVGPANDPAGVGARARNDAVGAFEAIAAAGAQGRATFVSRGDNSGTNTKERDIWALTTVMRNARNEPAQGATYPSWYPRAGLGMAAALRLTQECPFPNRGCYTITDRGTFQQLVGNGAITGLEIVMDGQQAAARGGVALMVNAYRVYAIDPAKVPGVKLEGARAFLDFVTSVRFQRQLASFPSRARPGFFASAFPRVSLAGRLPRVVSAAEPLGLSGRIASVLPGEPALSRVAVRLARFPTPLNPVALERDFTSADGRFTLSGRLTRSGELFLTTPRKRDLSPLVHSLGRIRVRAAATLASVRVRAGQAVLGGRAWPAEGRRRALLEVRARRAGGGSFEVVRRVRLKGAGSRYRVTVALRPGNWSLQTRYLDPGVVDAGTSSTRRVTIGG
;
A
#
# COMPACT_ATOMS: atom_id res chain seq x y z
N MET A 1 19.70 -15.60 103.30
CA MET A 1 20.41 -16.59 102.44
C MET A 1 19.88 -16.57 101.04
N ARG A 2 20.61 -16.08 100.18
CA ARG A 2 20.93 -16.38 98.81
C ARG A 2 19.83 -17.15 97.98
N ALA A 3 19.35 -16.51 96.87
CA ALA A 3 19.31 -17.08 95.51
C ALA A 3 18.86 -16.01 94.58
N ILE A 4 19.59 -15.70 93.74
CA ILE A 4 20.00 -15.41 92.40
C ILE A 4 18.80 -15.57 91.40
N GLY A 5 18.33 -14.42 90.87
CA GLY A 5 17.38 -14.35 89.82
C GLY A 5 18.10 -14.16 88.42
N ALA A 6 17.64 -14.83 87.43
CA ALA A 6 18.06 -14.66 86.05
C ALA A 6 17.09 -13.82 85.29
N CYS A 7 17.51 -12.66 84.81
CA CYS A 7 16.77 -11.80 83.86
C CYS A 7 16.83 -12.37 82.41
N LEU A 8 15.72 -12.73 81.86
CA LEU A 8 15.58 -13.04 80.45
C LEU A 8 15.16 -11.78 79.71
N ARG A 9 16.08 -11.24 78.94
CA ARG A 9 15.79 -10.12 78.00
C ARG A 9 15.20 -10.69 76.71
N ALA A 10 13.94 -10.43 76.46
CA ALA A 10 13.30 -10.67 75.16
C ALA A 10 13.50 -9.44 74.29
N THR A 11 14.35 -9.56 73.28
CA THR A 11 14.51 -8.59 72.20
C THR A 11 13.41 -8.82 71.15
N VAL A 12 12.46 -7.89 71.08
CA VAL A 12 11.44 -7.84 70.02
C VAL A 12 12.08 -7.17 68.80
N THR A 13 12.36 -7.97 67.78
CA THR A 13 12.79 -7.47 66.48
C THR A 13 11.55 -7.07 65.69
N ALA A 14 11.27 -5.77 65.61
CA ALA A 14 10.23 -5.23 64.75
C ALA A 14 10.66 -5.33 63.29
N MET A 15 10.10 -6.27 62.55
CA MET A 15 10.27 -6.41 61.08
C MET A 15 9.37 -5.39 60.41
N VAL A 16 9.96 -4.27 59.96
CA VAL A 16 9.26 -3.29 59.12
C VAL A 16 9.11 -3.90 57.72
N VAL A 17 7.92 -4.44 57.41
CA VAL A 17 7.52 -4.82 56.06
C VAL A 17 7.20 -3.54 55.32
N LEU A 18 8.16 -3.04 54.55
CA LEU A 18 7.96 -1.96 53.60
C LEU A 18 7.12 -2.52 52.44
N ALA A 19 5.81 -2.34 52.48
CA ALA A 19 4.92 -2.66 51.35
C ALA A 19 5.28 -1.76 50.16
N LEU A 20 6.01 -2.32 49.21
CA LEU A 20 6.14 -1.74 47.86
C LEU A 20 4.76 -1.75 47.24
N MET A 21 3.98 -0.69 47.43
CA MET A 21 2.82 -0.42 46.57
C MET A 21 3.34 -0.21 45.15
N PRO A 22 2.83 -0.94 44.16
CA PRO A 22 3.13 -0.59 42.75
C PRO A 22 2.63 0.84 42.55
N ALA A 23 3.54 1.75 42.23
CA ALA A 23 3.17 3.08 41.79
C ALA A 23 2.24 2.89 40.60
N SER A 24 0.95 3.18 40.78
CA SER A 24 0.00 3.27 39.69
C SER A 24 0.61 4.28 38.71
N ALA A 25 1.14 3.79 37.60
CA ALA A 25 1.55 4.65 36.51
C ALA A 25 0.29 5.43 36.11
N GLY A 26 0.15 6.64 36.63
CA GLY A 26 -0.95 7.53 36.29
C GLY A 26 -1.01 7.60 34.78
N ALA A 27 -2.14 7.23 34.18
CA ALA A 27 -2.32 7.31 32.75
C ALA A 27 -2.07 8.77 32.37
N GLN A 28 -0.92 9.02 31.72
CA GLN A 28 -0.55 10.36 31.25
C GLN A 28 -1.66 10.82 30.32
N ALA A 29 -2.18 12.04 30.51
CA ALA A 29 -3.20 12.59 29.64
C ALA A 29 -2.72 12.54 28.17
N PRO A 30 -3.60 12.18 27.23
CA PRO A 30 -3.22 12.09 25.82
C PRO A 30 -2.61 13.40 25.33
N GLN A 31 -1.48 13.29 24.64
CA GLN A 31 -0.79 14.46 24.07
C GLN A 31 -1.54 14.96 22.83
N ASP A 32 -1.84 16.26 22.80
CA ASP A 32 -2.43 16.88 21.61
C ASP A 32 -1.49 16.76 20.42
N LEU A 33 -1.98 16.25 19.32
CA LEU A 33 -1.32 16.18 18.01
C LEU A 33 -2.10 17.00 17.00
N ILE A 34 -1.50 18.07 16.50
CA ILE A 34 -2.18 19.00 15.60
C ILE A 34 -1.82 18.66 14.15
N VAL A 35 -2.82 18.36 13.34
CA VAL A 35 -2.67 18.08 11.91
C VAL A 35 -3.33 19.20 11.10
N GLN A 36 -2.52 19.93 10.34
CA GLN A 36 -3.01 20.87 9.34
C GLN A 36 -3.62 20.08 8.18
N SER A 37 -4.81 20.45 7.75
CA SER A 37 -5.57 19.71 6.74
C SER A 37 -6.35 20.68 5.84
N THR A 38 -7.15 20.12 4.93
CA THR A 38 -7.94 20.93 3.99
C THR A 38 -9.45 20.79 4.23
N THR A 39 -10.19 21.82 3.83
CA THR A 39 -11.65 21.79 3.90
C THR A 39 -12.23 20.64 3.09
N SER A 40 -11.64 20.26 1.95
CA SER A 40 -12.07 19.10 1.16
C SER A 40 -11.95 17.80 1.96
N VAL A 41 -10.86 17.61 2.70
CA VAL A 41 -10.68 16.40 3.55
C VAL A 41 -11.67 16.36 4.69
N ARG A 42 -11.95 17.53 5.34
CA ARG A 42 -12.99 17.64 6.38
C ARG A 42 -14.38 17.37 5.80
N ASP A 43 -14.74 18.09 4.73
CA ASP A 43 -16.08 18.11 4.16
C ASP A 43 -16.45 16.76 3.50
N SER A 44 -15.45 15.93 3.14
CA SER A 44 -15.64 14.55 2.73
C SER A 44 -15.99 13.59 3.88
N GLY A 45 -15.94 14.05 5.12
CA GLY A 45 -16.15 13.20 6.30
C GLY A 45 -14.95 12.32 6.68
N LEU A 46 -13.87 12.34 5.91
CA LEU A 46 -12.71 11.44 6.10
C LEU A 46 -12.05 11.64 7.47
N LEU A 47 -11.97 12.90 7.96
CA LEU A 47 -11.36 13.21 9.25
C LEU A 47 -12.16 12.61 10.42
N ASP A 48 -13.46 12.86 10.45
CA ASP A 48 -14.31 12.55 11.60
C ASP A 48 -14.79 11.10 11.60
N GLN A 49 -15.06 10.54 10.42
CA GLN A 49 -15.67 9.21 10.31
C GLN A 49 -14.64 8.07 10.20
N LEU A 50 -13.43 8.35 9.70
CA LEU A 50 -12.44 7.30 9.48
C LEU A 50 -11.11 7.57 10.21
N ILE A 51 -10.51 8.74 10.04
CA ILE A 51 -9.16 9.01 10.57
C ILE A 51 -9.19 9.13 12.09
N THR A 52 -9.99 10.03 12.64
CA THR A 52 -10.02 10.31 14.10
C THR A 52 -10.33 9.04 14.93
N PRO A 53 -11.42 8.30 14.67
CA PRO A 53 -11.73 7.11 15.45
C PRO A 53 -10.69 6.00 15.29
N GLY A 54 -10.18 5.81 14.06
CA GLY A 54 -9.16 4.79 13.78
C GLY A 54 -7.81 5.11 14.42
N PHE A 55 -7.37 6.37 14.38
CA PHE A 55 -6.12 6.81 15.00
C PHE A 55 -6.20 6.72 16.53
N LYS A 56 -7.29 7.18 17.14
CA LYS A 56 -7.53 7.07 18.58
C LYS A 56 -7.46 5.61 19.06
N ALA A 57 -8.03 4.70 18.30
CA ALA A 57 -7.97 3.26 18.63
C ALA A 57 -6.56 2.66 18.49
N ALA A 58 -5.75 3.16 17.55
CA ALA A 58 -4.40 2.65 17.31
C ALA A 58 -3.33 3.31 18.20
N TYR A 59 -3.53 4.58 18.57
CA TYR A 59 -2.58 5.41 19.30
C TYR A 59 -3.29 6.22 20.39
N PRO A 60 -3.82 5.58 21.45
CA PRO A 60 -4.62 6.24 22.49
C PRO A 60 -3.86 7.30 23.30
N GLN A 61 -2.52 7.29 23.26
CA GLN A 61 -1.66 8.29 23.89
C GLN A 61 -1.67 9.65 23.20
N TYR A 62 -2.30 9.78 22.01
CA TYR A 62 -2.43 11.04 21.29
C TYR A 62 -3.89 11.47 21.19
N ASN A 63 -4.13 12.77 21.37
CA ASN A 63 -5.40 13.43 21.10
C ASN A 63 -5.28 14.17 19.74
N LEU A 64 -5.87 13.62 18.69
CA LEU A 64 -5.75 14.16 17.33
C LEU A 64 -6.65 15.38 17.14
N LYS A 65 -6.07 16.48 16.72
CA LYS A 65 -6.78 17.74 16.40
C LYS A 65 -6.51 18.16 14.97
N PHE A 66 -7.55 18.52 14.23
CA PHE A 66 -7.43 19.00 12.86
C PHE A 66 -7.72 20.48 12.72
N VAL A 67 -6.88 21.18 11.93
CA VAL A 67 -7.13 22.54 11.46
C VAL A 67 -7.35 22.47 9.94
N ALA A 68 -8.61 22.55 9.52
CA ALA A 68 -9.02 22.37 8.12
C ALA A 68 -9.27 23.72 7.43
N VAL A 69 -8.35 24.11 6.55
CA VAL A 69 -8.37 25.36 5.78
C VAL A 69 -8.02 25.10 4.31
N GLY A 70 -7.80 26.10 3.47
CA GLY A 70 -7.27 25.90 2.12
C GLY A 70 -5.81 25.37 2.15
N THR A 71 -5.37 24.60 1.15
CA THR A 71 -4.02 24.00 1.13
C THR A 71 -2.91 25.03 1.33
N GLY A 72 -3.00 26.18 0.68
CA GLY A 72 -2.01 27.25 0.85
C GLY A 72 -1.91 27.75 2.30
N GLN A 73 -3.06 27.93 2.97
CA GLN A 73 -3.10 28.33 4.37
C GLN A 73 -2.64 27.20 5.30
N ALA A 74 -3.00 25.96 5.03
CA ALA A 74 -2.53 24.80 5.81
C ALA A 74 -0.99 24.69 5.78
N ILE A 75 -0.38 24.92 4.62
CA ILE A 75 1.08 24.96 4.45
C ILE A 75 1.69 26.15 5.19
N ALA A 76 1.06 27.33 5.12
CA ALA A 76 1.52 28.52 5.85
C ALA A 76 1.49 28.29 7.37
N ASN A 77 0.40 27.71 7.89
CA ASN A 77 0.27 27.33 9.29
C ASN A 77 1.34 26.31 9.72
N ALA A 78 1.59 25.30 8.88
CA ALA A 78 2.63 24.31 9.11
C ALA A 78 4.03 24.93 9.21
N ARG A 79 4.35 25.89 8.33
CA ARG A 79 5.61 26.67 8.35
C ARG A 79 5.73 27.55 9.59
N ALA A 80 4.60 28.07 10.08
CA ALA A 80 4.54 28.91 11.28
C ALA A 80 4.53 28.12 12.61
N GLY A 81 4.68 26.79 12.57
CA GLY A 81 4.70 25.95 13.78
C GLY A 81 3.32 25.71 14.40
N GLN A 82 2.26 25.92 13.67
CA GLN A 82 0.88 25.72 14.14
C GLN A 82 0.39 24.28 13.90
N GLY A 83 1.29 23.30 13.79
CA GLY A 83 0.96 21.90 13.58
C GLY A 83 2.16 20.99 13.68
N ASP A 84 1.90 19.71 13.80
CA ASP A 84 2.89 18.65 13.87
C ASP A 84 2.98 17.87 12.55
N ALA A 85 1.84 17.75 11.85
CA ALA A 85 1.72 17.10 10.55
C ALA A 85 0.82 17.90 9.60
N LEU A 86 0.87 17.56 8.32
CA LEU A 86 0.11 18.21 7.25
C LEU A 86 -0.50 17.17 6.32
N ILE A 87 -1.77 17.32 5.95
CA ILE A 87 -2.42 16.67 4.81
C ILE A 87 -2.61 17.73 3.72
N ALA A 88 -2.06 17.49 2.52
CA ALA A 88 -2.14 18.42 1.40
C ALA A 88 -2.53 17.69 0.10
N HIS A 89 -3.04 18.45 -0.88
CA HIS A 89 -3.40 17.95 -2.21
C HIS A 89 -3.20 19.01 -3.31
N SER A 90 -2.06 19.68 -3.27
CA SER A 90 -1.65 20.67 -4.28
C SER A 90 -0.15 20.47 -4.58
N PRO A 91 0.20 19.60 -5.55
CA PRO A 91 1.58 19.22 -5.82
C PRO A 91 2.57 20.39 -5.93
N PRO A 92 2.27 21.52 -6.61
CA PRO A 92 3.22 22.62 -6.70
C PRO A 92 3.55 23.26 -5.33
N LEU A 93 2.55 23.41 -4.46
CA LEU A 93 2.75 23.98 -3.12
C LEU A 93 3.48 22.99 -2.19
N GLU A 94 3.19 21.70 -2.34
CA GLU A 94 3.85 20.63 -1.59
C GLU A 94 5.32 20.49 -1.99
N GLU A 95 5.63 20.56 -3.29
CA GLU A 95 7.00 20.54 -3.79
C GLU A 95 7.82 21.70 -3.24
N GLN A 96 7.23 22.89 -3.15
CA GLN A 96 7.89 24.05 -2.54
C GLN A 96 8.10 23.85 -1.04
N PHE A 97 7.12 23.30 -0.31
CA PHE A 97 7.24 22.96 1.11
C PHE A 97 8.40 21.98 1.37
N VAL A 98 8.53 20.96 0.51
CA VAL A 98 9.63 19.96 0.57
C VAL A 98 10.97 20.60 0.20
N LYS A 99 11.05 21.40 -0.87
CA LYS A 99 12.28 22.10 -1.30
C LYS A 99 12.82 23.02 -0.22
N ASP A 100 11.94 23.71 0.49
CA ASP A 100 12.30 24.61 1.58
C ASP A 100 12.71 23.88 2.86
N GLY A 101 12.65 22.53 2.88
CA GLY A 101 13.12 21.69 3.98
C GLY A 101 12.15 21.59 5.16
N PHE A 102 10.87 21.92 5.00
CA PHE A 102 9.87 21.82 6.06
C PHE A 102 9.31 20.41 6.26
N SER A 103 9.55 19.49 5.31
CA SER A 103 9.14 18.10 5.44
C SER A 103 10.26 17.27 6.03
N TYR A 104 10.02 16.59 7.15
CA TYR A 104 10.96 15.66 7.77
C TYR A 104 11.36 14.50 6.85
N GLU A 105 10.41 13.96 6.09
CA GLU A 105 10.68 12.97 5.05
C GLU A 105 10.77 13.67 3.69
N ARG A 106 11.82 13.38 2.94
CA ARG A 106 12.14 14.04 1.66
C ARG A 106 10.96 14.19 0.68
N TYR A 107 9.98 13.29 0.72
CA TYR A 107 8.85 13.30 -0.24
C TYR A 107 7.48 13.28 0.41
N GLY A 108 7.40 13.28 1.75
CA GLY A 108 6.17 12.94 2.44
C GLY A 108 5.73 11.50 2.17
N ARG A 109 4.43 11.19 2.34
CA ARG A 109 3.86 9.87 2.02
C ARG A 109 2.56 10.03 1.26
N SER A 110 2.39 9.24 0.20
CA SER A 110 1.11 9.11 -0.49
C SER A 110 0.09 8.44 0.43
N MET A 111 -1.09 9.03 0.57
CA MET A 111 -2.16 8.52 1.44
C MET A 111 -3.35 8.03 0.61
N ALA A 112 -3.85 8.90 -0.26
CA ALA A 112 -5.06 8.69 -1.03
C ALA A 112 -4.99 9.42 -2.35
N TRP A 113 -5.90 9.10 -3.25
CA TRP A 113 -6.25 9.98 -4.34
C TRP A 113 -7.75 9.90 -4.60
N ASN A 114 -8.30 10.93 -5.18
CA ASN A 114 -9.57 10.92 -5.89
C ASN A 114 -9.44 11.77 -7.16
N ASP A 115 -10.53 12.06 -7.80
CA ASP A 115 -10.53 12.93 -8.98
C ASP A 115 -11.37 14.17 -8.74
N TYR A 116 -11.07 15.18 -9.53
CA TYR A 116 -11.94 16.32 -9.67
C TYR A 116 -13.05 16.01 -10.67
N VAL A 117 -14.24 16.53 -10.39
CA VAL A 117 -15.42 16.47 -11.23
C VAL A 117 -15.99 17.87 -11.40
N ILE A 118 -16.69 18.11 -12.50
CA ILE A 118 -17.51 19.33 -12.67
C ILE A 118 -18.95 18.93 -12.40
N VAL A 119 -19.57 19.68 -11.52
CA VAL A 119 -20.98 19.51 -11.15
C VAL A 119 -21.81 20.69 -11.62
N GLY A 120 -23.05 20.44 -11.95
CA GLY A 120 -24.01 21.42 -12.42
C GLY A 120 -25.45 20.95 -12.26
N PRO A 121 -26.43 21.75 -12.66
CA PRO A 121 -27.84 21.36 -12.59
C PRO A 121 -28.18 20.23 -13.60
N ALA A 122 -29.16 19.42 -13.27
CA ALA A 122 -29.55 18.27 -14.10
C ALA A 122 -29.97 18.64 -15.55
N ASN A 123 -30.50 19.83 -15.77
CA ASN A 123 -30.90 20.36 -17.09
C ASN A 123 -29.72 20.86 -17.95
N ASP A 124 -28.53 20.92 -17.39
CA ASP A 124 -27.23 21.22 -18.03
C ASP A 124 -27.29 22.28 -19.15
N PRO A 125 -27.64 23.56 -18.85
CA PRO A 125 -27.82 24.60 -19.87
C PRO A 125 -26.55 24.97 -20.64
N ALA A 126 -25.36 24.59 -20.12
CA ALA A 126 -24.10 24.71 -20.85
C ALA A 126 -23.82 23.55 -21.79
N GLY A 127 -24.56 22.42 -21.66
CA GLY A 127 -24.41 21.23 -22.48
C GLY A 127 -23.07 20.48 -22.26
N VAL A 128 -22.54 20.54 -21.03
CA VAL A 128 -21.28 19.91 -20.66
C VAL A 128 -21.37 18.38 -20.81
N GLY A 129 -22.42 17.77 -20.28
CA GLY A 129 -22.62 16.32 -20.31
C GLY A 129 -22.70 15.76 -21.72
N ALA A 130 -23.30 16.51 -22.67
CA ALA A 130 -23.43 16.10 -24.05
C ALA A 130 -22.14 16.30 -24.88
N ARG A 131 -21.39 17.38 -24.62
CA ARG A 131 -20.29 17.83 -25.46
C ARG A 131 -18.90 17.52 -24.89
N ALA A 132 -18.77 17.49 -23.58
CA ALA A 132 -17.49 17.49 -22.88
C ALA A 132 -17.45 16.58 -21.62
N ARG A 133 -18.27 15.54 -21.58
CA ARG A 133 -18.38 14.64 -20.42
C ARG A 133 -17.03 14.09 -19.95
N ASN A 134 -16.11 13.86 -20.87
CA ASN A 134 -14.77 13.33 -20.59
C ASN A 134 -13.67 14.35 -20.91
N ASP A 135 -14.00 15.62 -21.10
CA ASP A 135 -13.07 16.71 -21.49
C ASP A 135 -13.22 17.87 -20.51
N ALA A 136 -12.35 17.95 -19.50
CA ALA A 136 -12.37 19.01 -18.51
C ALA A 136 -12.15 20.40 -19.12
N VAL A 137 -11.28 20.52 -20.11
CA VAL A 137 -10.98 21.79 -20.80
C VAL A 137 -12.18 22.20 -21.65
N GLY A 138 -12.74 21.29 -22.42
CA GLY A 138 -13.95 21.54 -23.20
C GLY A 138 -15.16 21.87 -22.32
N ALA A 139 -15.29 21.26 -21.15
CA ALA A 139 -16.35 21.58 -20.18
C ALA A 139 -16.24 23.03 -19.68
N PHE A 140 -15.05 23.51 -19.34
CA PHE A 140 -14.80 24.89 -18.94
C PHE A 140 -15.10 25.87 -20.07
N GLU A 141 -14.69 25.54 -21.29
CA GLU A 141 -15.01 26.34 -22.48
C GLU A 141 -16.53 26.40 -22.77
N ALA A 142 -17.22 25.27 -22.64
CA ALA A 142 -18.69 25.20 -22.81
C ALA A 142 -19.43 26.07 -21.76
N ILE A 143 -19.01 26.01 -20.49
CA ILE A 143 -19.58 26.82 -19.43
C ILE A 143 -19.29 28.32 -19.68
N ALA A 144 -18.07 28.68 -20.08
CA ALA A 144 -17.70 30.06 -20.41
C ALA A 144 -18.52 30.61 -21.59
N ALA A 145 -18.67 29.82 -22.65
CA ALA A 145 -19.48 30.20 -23.82
C ALA A 145 -20.96 30.38 -23.46
N ALA A 146 -21.52 29.49 -22.65
CA ALA A 146 -22.90 29.61 -22.14
C ALA A 146 -23.02 30.80 -21.17
N GLY A 147 -22.00 31.08 -20.36
CA GLY A 147 -21.93 32.22 -19.46
C GLY A 147 -21.92 33.57 -20.20
N ALA A 148 -21.16 33.69 -21.26
CA ALA A 148 -21.16 34.88 -22.12
C ALA A 148 -22.52 35.13 -22.78
N GLN A 149 -23.34 34.09 -22.93
CA GLN A 149 -24.71 34.15 -23.46
C GLN A 149 -25.78 34.29 -22.34
N GLY A 150 -25.40 34.49 -21.10
CA GLY A 150 -26.33 34.61 -19.98
C GLY A 150 -27.01 33.32 -19.53
N ARG A 151 -26.56 32.13 -19.96
CA ARG A 151 -27.19 30.84 -19.65
C ARG A 151 -26.51 30.04 -18.54
N ALA A 152 -25.24 30.34 -18.22
CA ALA A 152 -24.50 29.62 -17.21
C ALA A 152 -23.66 30.57 -16.32
N THR A 153 -23.34 30.09 -15.13
CA THR A 153 -22.40 30.72 -14.18
C THR A 153 -21.41 29.66 -13.71
N PHE A 154 -20.12 29.99 -13.74
CA PHE A 154 -19.10 29.14 -13.11
C PHE A 154 -18.74 29.75 -11.74
N VAL A 155 -19.15 29.07 -10.68
CA VAL A 155 -18.84 29.48 -9.30
C VAL A 155 -17.43 29.01 -8.95
N SER A 156 -16.49 29.96 -8.95
CA SER A 156 -15.10 29.70 -8.53
C SER A 156 -15.00 29.70 -7.01
N ARG A 157 -14.21 28.80 -6.45
CA ARG A 157 -13.87 28.90 -5.02
C ARG A 157 -13.13 30.18 -4.69
N GLY A 158 -12.19 30.62 -5.50
CA GLY A 158 -11.46 31.87 -5.37
C GLY A 158 -10.64 32.03 -4.07
N ASP A 159 -10.36 30.93 -3.34
CA ASP A 159 -9.78 30.88 -1.99
C ASP A 159 -8.33 30.36 -1.95
N ASN A 160 -7.68 30.22 -3.11
CA ASN A 160 -6.32 29.68 -3.26
C ASN A 160 -6.14 28.26 -2.67
N SER A 161 -7.21 27.48 -2.62
CA SER A 161 -7.19 26.06 -2.23
C SER A 161 -6.59 25.16 -3.32
N GLY A 162 -6.39 23.87 -3.02
CA GLY A 162 -6.00 22.87 -4.01
C GLY A 162 -7.01 22.77 -5.17
N THR A 163 -8.31 22.83 -4.88
CA THR A 163 -9.36 22.87 -5.90
C THR A 163 -9.30 24.13 -6.76
N ASN A 164 -9.12 25.32 -6.14
CA ASN A 164 -8.97 26.56 -6.89
C ASN A 164 -7.66 26.60 -7.71
N THR A 165 -6.59 26.00 -7.22
CA THR A 165 -5.36 25.83 -8.01
C THR A 165 -5.62 24.96 -9.24
N LYS A 166 -6.28 23.81 -9.07
CA LYS A 166 -6.67 22.91 -10.16
C LYS A 166 -7.59 23.59 -11.19
N GLU A 167 -8.56 24.37 -10.71
CA GLU A 167 -9.44 25.20 -11.54
C GLU A 167 -8.62 26.11 -12.46
N ARG A 168 -7.64 26.85 -11.91
CA ARG A 168 -6.75 27.74 -12.68
C ARG A 168 -5.85 26.98 -13.66
N ASP A 169 -5.40 25.78 -13.30
CA ASP A 169 -4.64 24.91 -14.22
C ASP A 169 -5.50 24.52 -15.44
N ILE A 170 -6.79 24.25 -15.25
CA ILE A 170 -7.71 23.93 -16.34
C ILE A 170 -7.99 25.17 -17.19
N TRP A 171 -8.31 26.32 -16.56
CA TRP A 171 -8.48 27.58 -17.29
C TRP A 171 -7.26 27.94 -18.13
N ALA A 172 -6.05 27.64 -17.65
CA ALA A 172 -4.81 27.88 -18.39
C ALA A 172 -4.73 27.11 -19.73
N LEU A 173 -5.45 26.01 -19.87
CA LEU A 173 -5.51 25.18 -21.07
C LEU A 173 -6.65 25.57 -22.02
N THR A 174 -7.56 26.46 -21.61
CA THR A 174 -8.67 26.92 -22.43
C THR A 174 -8.27 28.06 -23.37
N THR A 175 -9.12 28.36 -24.33
CA THR A 175 -9.01 29.53 -25.19
C THR A 175 -9.63 30.82 -24.59
N VAL A 176 -10.23 30.71 -23.39
CA VAL A 176 -10.88 31.82 -22.68
C VAL A 176 -9.82 32.86 -22.28
N MET A 177 -10.13 34.16 -22.46
CA MET A 177 -9.26 35.25 -22.00
C MET A 177 -9.05 35.18 -20.48
N ARG A 178 -7.81 35.35 -20.02
CA ARG A 178 -7.40 35.15 -18.64
C ARG A 178 -6.51 36.28 -18.13
N ASN A 179 -6.57 36.53 -16.82
CA ASN A 179 -5.62 37.37 -16.10
C ASN A 179 -4.30 36.61 -15.80
N ALA A 180 -3.35 37.29 -15.14
CA ALA A 180 -2.06 36.70 -14.75
C ALA A 180 -2.16 35.51 -13.78
N ARG A 181 -3.33 35.25 -13.17
CA ARG A 181 -3.59 34.10 -12.31
C ARG A 181 -4.24 32.93 -13.01
N ASN A 182 -4.36 32.99 -14.36
CA ASN A 182 -5.12 32.03 -15.15
C ASN A 182 -6.62 31.94 -14.79
N GLU A 183 -7.20 33.00 -14.27
CA GLU A 183 -8.65 33.10 -14.01
C GLU A 183 -9.31 33.84 -15.18
N PRO A 184 -10.54 33.48 -15.60
CA PRO A 184 -11.26 34.21 -16.64
C PRO A 184 -11.31 35.71 -16.40
N ALA A 185 -10.98 36.50 -17.43
CA ALA A 185 -10.92 37.94 -17.33
C ALA A 185 -11.62 38.63 -18.51
N GLN A 186 -12.17 39.79 -18.27
CA GLN A 186 -12.73 40.70 -19.26
C GLN A 186 -12.07 42.06 -19.05
N GLY A 187 -10.92 42.26 -19.72
CA GLY A 187 -10.05 43.37 -19.41
C GLY A 187 -9.46 43.26 -17.99
N ALA A 188 -9.64 44.30 -17.17
CA ALA A 188 -9.19 44.33 -15.77
C ALA A 188 -10.16 43.67 -14.77
N THR A 189 -11.33 43.24 -15.21
CA THR A 189 -12.41 42.73 -14.34
C THR A 189 -12.67 41.24 -14.61
N TYR A 190 -13.40 40.59 -13.69
CA TYR A 190 -13.94 39.24 -13.91
C TYR A 190 -15.27 39.35 -14.67
N PRO A 191 -15.54 38.42 -15.60
CA PRO A 191 -16.84 38.38 -16.25
C PRO A 191 -17.95 38.02 -15.24
N SER A 192 -19.15 38.57 -15.45
CA SER A 192 -20.30 38.36 -14.53
C SER A 192 -20.69 36.90 -14.31
N TRP A 193 -20.36 36.02 -15.28
CA TRP A 193 -20.60 34.59 -15.17
C TRP A 193 -19.51 33.83 -14.38
N TYR A 194 -18.50 34.54 -13.84
CA TYR A 194 -17.39 33.92 -13.07
C TYR A 194 -17.25 34.59 -11.68
N PRO A 195 -18.25 34.42 -10.78
CA PRO A 195 -18.14 34.88 -9.40
C PRO A 195 -17.09 34.07 -8.63
N ARG A 196 -16.25 34.80 -7.86
CA ARG A 196 -15.27 34.21 -6.95
C ARG A 196 -15.84 34.25 -5.55
N ALA A 197 -16.18 33.06 -5.01
CA ALA A 197 -16.93 32.94 -3.76
C ALA A 197 -16.07 33.14 -2.50
N GLY A 198 -14.77 32.83 -2.52
CA GLY A 198 -13.92 32.86 -1.34
C GLY A 198 -14.30 31.83 -0.27
N LEU A 199 -14.97 30.74 -0.66
CA LEU A 199 -15.60 29.78 0.25
C LEU A 199 -14.88 28.43 0.28
N GLY A 200 -15.03 27.69 1.39
CA GLY A 200 -14.67 26.27 1.48
C GLY A 200 -15.57 25.39 0.59
N MET A 201 -15.14 24.12 0.34
CA MET A 201 -15.74 23.30 -0.71
C MET A 201 -17.25 23.05 -0.52
N ALA A 202 -17.67 22.67 0.68
CA ALA A 202 -19.10 22.43 0.97
C ALA A 202 -19.96 23.69 0.79
N ALA A 203 -19.45 24.83 1.22
CA ALA A 203 -20.17 26.13 1.05
C ALA A 203 -20.24 26.54 -0.44
N ALA A 204 -19.16 26.33 -1.21
CA ALA A 204 -19.17 26.59 -2.65
C ALA A 204 -20.16 25.69 -3.40
N LEU A 205 -20.29 24.42 -3.02
CA LEU A 205 -21.28 23.49 -3.58
C LEU A 205 -22.72 23.93 -3.26
N ARG A 206 -23.00 24.36 -2.02
CA ARG A 206 -24.33 24.92 -1.66
C ARG A 206 -24.64 26.18 -2.45
N LEU A 207 -23.71 27.13 -2.53
CA LEU A 207 -23.87 28.33 -3.34
C LEU A 207 -24.12 28.01 -4.83
N THR A 208 -23.46 26.97 -5.35
CA THR A 208 -23.70 26.49 -6.72
C THR A 208 -25.09 25.90 -6.89
N GLN A 209 -25.59 25.15 -5.91
CA GLN A 209 -26.95 24.58 -5.92
C GLN A 209 -28.01 25.69 -5.79
N GLU A 210 -27.84 26.65 -4.89
CA GLU A 210 -28.73 27.78 -4.68
C GLU A 210 -28.75 28.71 -5.88
N CYS A 211 -27.61 28.87 -6.55
CA CYS A 211 -27.43 29.66 -7.77
C CYS A 211 -28.07 31.07 -7.72
N PRO A 212 -27.69 31.94 -6.77
CA PRO A 212 -28.30 33.27 -6.60
C PRO A 212 -27.80 34.28 -7.64
N PHE A 213 -27.34 33.83 -8.78
CA PHE A 213 -26.78 34.65 -9.84
C PHE A 213 -27.80 34.86 -10.98
N PRO A 214 -27.69 35.94 -11.77
CA PRO A 214 -28.58 36.20 -12.88
C PRO A 214 -28.68 35.05 -13.90
N ASN A 215 -27.56 34.40 -14.17
CA ASN A 215 -27.45 33.25 -15.08
C ASN A 215 -27.70 31.96 -14.28
N ARG A 216 -28.83 31.36 -14.43
CA ARG A 216 -29.36 30.30 -13.55
C ARG A 216 -28.77 28.91 -13.71
N GLY A 217 -27.85 28.67 -14.60
CA GLY A 217 -27.15 27.38 -14.72
C GLY A 217 -25.82 27.41 -13.98
N CYS A 218 -25.76 27.12 -12.68
CA CYS A 218 -24.55 27.22 -11.90
C CYS A 218 -23.74 25.92 -11.91
N TYR A 219 -22.44 26.05 -12.20
CA TYR A 219 -21.47 24.98 -12.26
C TYR A 219 -20.29 25.28 -11.33
N THR A 220 -19.65 24.24 -10.83
CA THR A 220 -18.37 24.36 -10.11
C THR A 220 -17.53 23.11 -10.27
N ILE A 221 -16.23 23.24 -10.01
CA ILE A 221 -15.33 22.09 -9.87
C ILE A 221 -15.25 21.69 -8.40
N THR A 222 -15.28 20.39 -8.15
CA THR A 222 -15.16 19.83 -6.80
C THR A 222 -14.36 18.52 -6.83
N ASP A 223 -13.84 18.10 -5.68
CA ASP A 223 -13.38 16.72 -5.54
C ASP A 223 -14.56 15.76 -5.34
N ARG A 224 -14.44 14.57 -5.92
CA ARG A 224 -15.47 13.53 -5.87
C ARG A 224 -15.85 13.15 -4.44
N GLY A 225 -14.88 13.07 -3.53
CA GLY A 225 -15.11 12.64 -2.14
C GLY A 225 -16.06 13.58 -1.40
N THR A 226 -15.81 14.88 -1.46
CA THR A 226 -16.70 15.89 -0.87
C THR A 226 -18.08 15.86 -1.51
N PHE A 227 -18.16 15.79 -2.84
CA PHE A 227 -19.45 15.75 -3.52
C PHE A 227 -20.26 14.52 -3.14
N GLN A 228 -19.68 13.31 -3.19
CA GLN A 228 -20.34 12.07 -2.82
C GLN A 228 -20.84 12.06 -1.36
N GLN A 229 -20.05 12.60 -0.45
CA GLN A 229 -20.44 12.73 0.95
C GLN A 229 -21.65 13.66 1.13
N LEU A 230 -21.62 14.81 0.49
CA LEU A 230 -22.71 15.80 0.62
C LEU A 230 -24.02 15.35 -0.09
N VAL A 231 -23.92 14.62 -1.18
CA VAL A 231 -25.08 13.95 -1.80
C VAL A 231 -25.58 12.81 -0.91
N GLY A 232 -24.67 12.02 -0.35
CA GLY A 232 -25.02 10.88 0.50
C GLY A 232 -25.76 11.26 1.79
N ASN A 233 -25.45 12.43 2.35
CA ASN A 233 -26.11 12.95 3.57
C ASN A 233 -27.26 13.91 3.28
N GLY A 234 -27.65 14.11 2.00
CA GLY A 234 -28.76 14.97 1.60
C GLY A 234 -28.48 16.47 1.63
N ALA A 235 -27.22 16.91 1.89
CA ALA A 235 -26.87 18.33 1.90
C ALA A 235 -26.81 18.95 0.50
N ILE A 236 -26.62 18.13 -0.52
CA ILE A 236 -26.70 18.48 -1.95
C ILE A 236 -27.68 17.52 -2.64
N THR A 237 -28.71 18.08 -3.28
CA THR A 237 -29.78 17.32 -3.94
C THR A 237 -30.05 17.78 -5.38
N GLY A 238 -29.62 19.00 -5.74
CA GLY A 238 -29.91 19.65 -7.02
C GLY A 238 -28.74 19.73 -7.99
N LEU A 239 -27.62 19.08 -7.69
CA LEU A 239 -26.44 19.05 -8.54
C LEU A 239 -26.11 17.60 -8.98
N GLU A 240 -25.65 17.46 -10.22
CA GLU A 240 -25.18 16.21 -10.80
C GLU A 240 -23.75 16.35 -11.33
N ILE A 241 -23.05 15.23 -11.48
CA ILE A 241 -21.75 15.21 -12.17
C ILE A 241 -21.99 15.29 -13.66
N VAL A 242 -21.67 16.43 -14.25
CA VAL A 242 -21.80 16.68 -15.70
C VAL A 242 -20.49 16.36 -16.45
N MET A 243 -19.31 16.44 -15.79
CA MET A 243 -18.05 15.95 -16.32
C MET A 243 -17.39 15.01 -15.29
N ASP A 244 -17.03 13.82 -15.73
CA ASP A 244 -16.45 12.77 -14.90
C ASP A 244 -14.94 12.72 -15.09
N GLY A 245 -14.17 13.18 -14.08
CA GLY A 245 -12.72 13.20 -14.10
C GLY A 245 -12.05 11.84 -14.31
N GLN A 246 -12.68 10.75 -13.87
CA GLN A 246 -12.11 9.39 -14.03
C GLN A 246 -12.05 8.95 -15.50
N GLN A 247 -12.90 9.49 -16.34
CA GLN A 247 -12.97 9.18 -17.75
C GLN A 247 -12.32 10.25 -18.63
N ALA A 248 -11.83 11.33 -18.03
CA ALA A 248 -11.22 12.43 -18.77
C ALA A 248 -10.00 11.98 -19.58
N ALA A 249 -10.12 12.00 -20.91
CA ALA A 249 -9.10 11.58 -21.86
C ALA A 249 -8.64 12.70 -22.80
N ALA A 250 -9.20 13.90 -22.65
CA ALA A 250 -8.99 15.04 -23.52
C ALA A 250 -7.71 15.82 -23.19
N ARG A 251 -7.65 17.09 -23.58
CA ARG A 251 -6.51 17.98 -23.35
C ARG A 251 -6.07 17.95 -21.88
N GLY A 252 -4.75 17.77 -21.65
CA GLY A 252 -4.17 17.58 -20.32
C GLY A 252 -4.18 16.12 -19.81
N GLY A 253 -4.92 15.21 -20.46
CA GLY A 253 -4.97 13.78 -20.15
C GLY A 253 -5.62 13.44 -18.80
N VAL A 254 -5.64 12.17 -18.45
CA VAL A 254 -6.23 11.66 -17.21
C VAL A 254 -5.57 12.27 -15.97
N ALA A 255 -4.27 12.52 -16.02
CA ALA A 255 -3.52 13.09 -14.89
C ALA A 255 -3.99 14.50 -14.49
N LEU A 256 -4.61 15.26 -15.39
CA LEU A 256 -5.13 16.59 -15.10
C LEU A 256 -6.17 16.58 -13.98
N MET A 257 -7.04 15.56 -13.93
CA MET A 257 -8.14 15.48 -12.96
C MET A 257 -7.80 14.70 -11.70
N VAL A 258 -6.59 14.14 -11.61
CA VAL A 258 -6.14 13.44 -10.39
C VAL A 258 -5.95 14.44 -9.25
N ASN A 259 -6.49 14.10 -8.10
CA ASN A 259 -6.36 14.81 -6.85
C ASN A 259 -5.66 13.92 -5.82
N ALA A 260 -4.34 14.01 -5.76
CA ALA A 260 -3.51 13.19 -4.89
C ALA A 260 -3.33 13.83 -3.52
N TYR A 261 -3.64 13.10 -2.47
CA TYR A 261 -3.44 13.51 -1.08
C TYR A 261 -2.16 12.91 -0.53
N ARG A 262 -1.27 13.78 -0.02
CA ARG A 262 -0.04 13.40 0.66
C ARG A 262 -0.05 13.86 2.10
N VAL A 263 0.69 13.16 2.94
CA VAL A 263 0.88 13.48 4.34
C VAL A 263 2.34 13.72 4.65
N TYR A 264 2.60 14.71 5.50
CA TYR A 264 3.94 15.18 5.86
C TYR A 264 4.06 15.29 7.36
N ALA A 265 5.13 14.75 7.94
CA ALA A 265 5.59 15.17 9.27
C ALA A 265 6.39 16.46 9.09
N ILE A 266 6.13 17.46 9.90
CA ILE A 266 6.87 18.74 9.86
C ILE A 266 8.26 18.51 10.47
N ASP A 267 9.30 19.10 9.88
CA ASP A 267 10.67 18.89 10.32
C ASP A 267 10.97 19.76 11.57
N PRO A 268 11.27 19.15 12.73
CA PRO A 268 11.62 19.88 13.94
C PRO A 268 12.92 20.71 13.82
N ALA A 269 13.78 20.39 12.85
CA ALA A 269 14.96 21.19 12.56
C ALA A 269 14.61 22.57 11.94
N LYS A 270 13.45 22.65 11.27
CA LYS A 270 12.92 23.91 10.70
C LYS A 270 11.89 24.57 11.61
N VAL A 271 11.11 23.77 12.33
CA VAL A 271 9.99 24.24 13.16
C VAL A 271 10.15 23.63 14.57
N PRO A 272 10.81 24.35 15.49
CA PRO A 272 10.97 23.88 16.86
C PRO A 272 9.62 23.61 17.55
N GLY A 273 9.57 22.59 18.41
CA GLY A 273 8.37 22.23 19.18
C GLY A 273 7.44 21.24 18.49
N VAL A 274 7.71 20.83 17.24
CA VAL A 274 6.97 19.79 16.53
C VAL A 274 7.09 18.46 17.27
N LYS A 275 5.96 17.80 17.49
CA LYS A 275 5.87 16.47 18.11
C LYS A 275 6.11 15.39 17.07
N LEU A 276 7.36 15.21 16.68
CA LEU A 276 7.77 14.37 15.57
C LEU A 276 7.30 12.91 15.72
N GLU A 277 7.38 12.33 16.92
CA GLU A 277 6.94 10.94 17.15
C GLU A 277 5.44 10.77 16.90
N GLY A 278 4.62 11.71 17.39
CA GLY A 278 3.20 11.73 17.11
C GLY A 278 2.89 11.95 15.63
N ALA A 279 3.61 12.85 14.96
CA ALA A 279 3.48 13.08 13.53
C ALA A 279 3.82 11.81 12.73
N ARG A 280 4.90 11.11 13.07
CA ARG A 280 5.27 9.83 12.44
C ARG A 280 4.23 8.75 12.70
N ALA A 281 3.72 8.63 13.92
CA ALA A 281 2.64 7.70 14.25
C ALA A 281 1.39 7.98 13.40
N PHE A 282 1.06 9.25 13.16
CA PHE A 282 -0.03 9.64 12.27
C PHE A 282 0.25 9.21 10.82
N LEU A 283 1.44 9.46 10.28
CA LEU A 283 1.83 9.02 8.95
C LEU A 283 1.79 7.48 8.82
N ASP A 284 2.31 6.77 9.81
CA ASP A 284 2.29 5.30 9.85
C ASP A 284 0.87 4.74 9.87
N PHE A 285 -0.04 5.39 10.61
CA PHE A 285 -1.44 5.01 10.68
C PHE A 285 -2.13 5.16 9.32
N VAL A 286 -2.10 6.36 8.71
CA VAL A 286 -2.82 6.62 7.45
C VAL A 286 -2.21 5.90 6.24
N THR A 287 -0.97 5.42 6.35
CA THR A 287 -0.34 4.58 5.33
C THR A 287 -0.31 3.09 5.70
N SER A 288 -0.96 2.68 6.81
CA SER A 288 -1.06 1.28 7.20
C SER A 288 -1.98 0.48 6.27
N VAL A 289 -1.69 -0.81 6.11
CA VAL A 289 -2.53 -1.72 5.29
C VAL A 289 -3.99 -1.72 5.77
N ARG A 290 -4.21 -1.66 7.10
CA ARG A 290 -5.55 -1.63 7.68
C ARG A 290 -6.31 -0.38 7.26
N PHE A 291 -5.72 0.80 7.44
CA PHE A 291 -6.35 2.07 7.06
C PHE A 291 -6.60 2.14 5.54
N GLN A 292 -5.63 1.75 4.72
CA GLN A 292 -5.75 1.77 3.26
C GLN A 292 -6.87 0.86 2.74
N ARG A 293 -7.14 -0.27 3.39
CA ARG A 293 -8.30 -1.12 3.08
C ARG A 293 -9.63 -0.47 3.44
N GLN A 294 -9.70 0.22 4.58
CA GLN A 294 -10.91 0.94 5.00
C GLN A 294 -11.18 2.13 4.09
N LEU A 295 -10.13 2.90 3.75
CA LEU A 295 -10.20 4.04 2.84
C LEU A 295 -10.75 3.67 1.47
N ALA A 296 -10.34 2.54 0.89
CA ALA A 296 -10.81 2.06 -0.40
C ALA A 296 -12.32 1.75 -0.46
N SER A 297 -13.00 1.76 0.68
CA SER A 297 -14.44 1.53 0.82
C SER A 297 -15.17 2.73 1.41
N PHE A 298 -14.51 3.89 1.53
CA PHE A 298 -15.07 5.07 2.18
C PHE A 298 -15.60 6.09 1.16
N PRO A 299 -16.76 6.72 1.37
CA PRO A 299 -17.71 6.52 2.48
C PRO A 299 -18.52 5.23 2.36
N SER A 300 -18.60 4.62 1.18
CA SER A 300 -19.24 3.33 0.96
C SER A 300 -18.60 2.58 -0.21
N ARG A 301 -18.76 1.25 -0.25
CA ARG A 301 -18.26 0.42 -1.36
C ARG A 301 -18.91 0.74 -2.70
N ALA A 302 -20.18 1.14 -2.69
CA ALA A 302 -20.92 1.45 -3.91
C ALA A 302 -20.51 2.80 -4.50
N ARG A 303 -20.04 3.72 -3.66
CA ARG A 303 -19.63 5.08 -4.05
C ARG A 303 -18.35 5.47 -3.30
N PRO A 304 -17.19 4.93 -3.69
CA PRO A 304 -15.94 5.28 -3.04
C PRO A 304 -15.59 6.73 -3.35
N GLY A 305 -15.30 7.49 -2.31
CA GLY A 305 -14.85 8.88 -2.42
C GLY A 305 -13.34 9.02 -2.54
N PHE A 306 -12.60 7.94 -2.24
CA PHE A 306 -11.15 7.91 -2.24
C PHE A 306 -10.63 6.55 -2.71
N PHE A 307 -9.43 6.59 -3.28
CA PHE A 307 -8.67 5.41 -3.68
C PHE A 307 -7.37 5.35 -2.88
N ALA A 308 -7.04 4.17 -2.37
CA ALA A 308 -5.82 3.92 -1.61
C ALA A 308 -4.57 4.13 -2.49
N SER A 309 -3.57 4.88 -2.01
CA SER A 309 -2.36 5.16 -2.79
C SER A 309 -1.04 4.99 -2.03
N ALA A 310 -1.08 4.55 -0.78
CA ALA A 310 0.13 4.39 0.01
C ALA A 310 1.10 3.34 -0.54
N PHE A 311 0.62 2.35 -1.27
CA PHE A 311 1.42 1.25 -1.80
C PHE A 311 1.45 1.22 -3.32
N PRO A 312 2.55 0.78 -3.94
CA PRO A 312 2.58 0.56 -5.36
C PRO A 312 1.63 -0.58 -5.78
N ARG A 313 1.13 -0.52 -7.00
CA ARG A 313 0.35 -1.59 -7.61
C ARG A 313 1.27 -2.67 -8.15
N VAL A 314 0.96 -3.92 -7.84
CA VAL A 314 1.60 -5.10 -8.42
C VAL A 314 0.67 -5.75 -9.42
N SER A 315 1.19 -6.05 -10.61
CA SER A 315 0.51 -6.88 -11.61
C SER A 315 1.45 -8.02 -11.98
N LEU A 316 1.00 -9.27 -11.78
CA LEU A 316 1.76 -10.46 -12.16
C LEU A 316 1.41 -10.84 -13.60
N ALA A 317 2.39 -11.31 -14.37
CA ALA A 317 2.19 -11.72 -15.77
C ALA A 317 1.45 -13.07 -15.91
N GLY A 318 1.28 -13.81 -14.81
CA GLY A 318 0.57 -15.10 -14.80
C GLY A 318 0.23 -15.56 -13.39
N ARG A 319 -0.49 -16.66 -13.30
CA ARG A 319 -0.79 -17.31 -12.02
C ARG A 319 0.40 -18.14 -11.55
N LEU A 320 0.72 -18.01 -10.27
CA LEU A 320 1.73 -18.89 -9.67
C LEU A 320 1.20 -20.32 -9.50
N PRO A 321 2.04 -21.32 -9.78
CA PRO A 321 1.68 -22.71 -9.52
C PRO A 321 1.54 -22.95 -8.00
N ARG A 322 0.55 -23.74 -7.61
CA ARG A 322 0.38 -24.10 -6.18
C ARG A 322 1.40 -25.11 -5.68
N VAL A 323 2.02 -25.84 -6.60
CA VAL A 323 3.04 -26.85 -6.33
C VAL A 323 4.20 -26.68 -7.30
N VAL A 324 5.42 -26.62 -6.79
CA VAL A 324 6.65 -26.50 -7.59
C VAL A 324 7.63 -27.62 -7.24
N SER A 325 8.48 -27.98 -8.20
CA SER A 325 9.59 -28.90 -7.97
C SER A 325 10.76 -28.16 -7.31
N ALA A 326 11.38 -28.76 -6.30
CA ALA A 326 12.60 -28.21 -5.70
C ALA A 326 13.81 -28.25 -6.67
N ALA A 327 13.74 -29.03 -7.74
CA ALA A 327 14.79 -29.10 -8.76
C ALA A 327 14.71 -27.97 -9.79
N GLU A 328 13.54 -27.33 -9.94
CA GLU A 328 13.27 -26.33 -10.94
C GLU A 328 13.18 -24.93 -10.31
N PRO A 329 13.63 -23.89 -10.99
CA PRO A 329 13.42 -22.52 -10.51
C PRO A 329 11.94 -22.16 -10.67
N LEU A 330 11.40 -21.46 -9.66
CA LEU A 330 10.13 -20.76 -9.79
C LEU A 330 10.41 -19.44 -10.54
N GLY A 331 9.83 -19.29 -11.72
CA GLY A 331 9.80 -18.03 -12.46
C GLY A 331 8.63 -17.16 -12.01
N LEU A 332 8.86 -15.88 -11.77
CA LEU A 332 7.87 -14.87 -11.44
C LEU A 332 8.20 -13.59 -12.19
N SER A 333 7.30 -13.12 -13.04
CA SER A 333 7.42 -11.84 -13.71
C SER A 333 6.19 -10.98 -13.50
N GLY A 334 6.35 -9.67 -13.62
CA GLY A 334 5.28 -8.73 -13.40
C GLY A 334 5.71 -7.29 -13.58
N ARG A 335 4.85 -6.39 -13.12
CA ARG A 335 5.07 -4.94 -13.17
C ARG A 335 4.74 -4.30 -11.84
N ILE A 336 5.56 -3.33 -11.43
CA ILE A 336 5.33 -2.43 -10.31
C ILE A 336 5.03 -1.04 -10.88
N ALA A 337 3.93 -0.44 -10.46
CA ALA A 337 3.50 0.87 -10.93
C ALA A 337 2.94 1.70 -9.77
N SER A 338 2.92 3.03 -9.93
CA SER A 338 2.09 3.89 -9.10
C SER A 338 0.61 3.53 -9.29
N VAL A 339 -0.20 3.81 -8.29
CA VAL A 339 -1.66 3.71 -8.40
C VAL A 339 -2.28 4.99 -8.95
N LEU A 340 -1.52 6.08 -9.00
CA LEU A 340 -2.00 7.36 -9.51
C LEU A 340 -2.07 7.30 -11.06
N PRO A 341 -3.21 7.62 -11.65
CA PRO A 341 -3.35 7.70 -13.10
C PRO A 341 -2.39 8.74 -13.69
N GLY A 342 -1.77 8.39 -14.82
CA GLY A 342 -0.84 9.28 -15.52
C GLY A 342 0.58 9.33 -14.96
N GLU A 343 0.85 8.75 -13.79
CA GLU A 343 2.21 8.65 -13.29
C GLU A 343 3.03 7.58 -14.03
N PRO A 344 4.33 7.85 -14.26
CA PRO A 344 5.20 6.90 -14.92
C PRO A 344 5.38 5.63 -14.10
N ALA A 345 5.75 4.56 -14.78
CA ALA A 345 6.10 3.30 -14.13
C ALA A 345 7.25 3.47 -13.13
N LEU A 346 7.25 2.69 -12.07
CA LEU A 346 8.27 2.75 -11.04
C LEU A 346 9.54 2.00 -11.48
N SER A 347 10.50 2.73 -12.02
CA SER A 347 11.80 2.20 -12.44
C SER A 347 12.78 2.08 -11.27
N ARG A 348 13.75 1.15 -11.39
CA ARG A 348 14.82 0.91 -10.42
C ARG A 348 14.31 0.68 -8.99
N VAL A 349 13.18 0.00 -8.85
CA VAL A 349 12.66 -0.46 -7.56
C VAL A 349 13.20 -1.86 -7.31
N ALA A 350 13.83 -2.09 -6.17
CA ALA A 350 14.24 -3.43 -5.76
C ALA A 350 12.99 -4.27 -5.46
N VAL A 351 12.79 -5.34 -6.22
CA VAL A 351 11.73 -6.32 -6.01
C VAL A 351 12.35 -7.58 -5.44
N ARG A 352 11.78 -8.10 -4.37
CA ARG A 352 12.30 -9.30 -3.70
C ARG A 352 11.21 -10.34 -3.57
N LEU A 353 11.53 -11.57 -3.95
CA LEU A 353 10.77 -12.73 -3.54
C LEU A 353 11.21 -13.10 -2.12
N ALA A 354 10.29 -13.14 -1.19
CA ALA A 354 10.63 -13.33 0.22
C ALA A 354 9.70 -14.37 0.87
N ARG A 355 10.20 -14.94 1.95
CA ARG A 355 9.44 -15.76 2.90
C ARG A 355 9.66 -15.21 4.30
N PHE A 356 8.61 -15.15 5.09
CA PHE A 356 8.72 -14.73 6.48
C PHE A 356 8.85 -15.96 7.39
N PRO A 357 10.00 -16.20 8.00
CA PRO A 357 10.14 -17.18 9.06
C PRO A 357 9.45 -16.71 10.35
N THR A 358 9.38 -15.40 10.55
CA THR A 358 8.57 -14.70 11.56
C THR A 358 7.90 -13.50 10.89
N PRO A 359 6.77 -12.96 11.42
CA PRO A 359 6.07 -11.83 10.81
C PRO A 359 6.92 -10.57 10.60
N LEU A 360 8.07 -10.45 11.26
CA LEU A 360 8.87 -9.22 11.31
C LEU A 360 10.19 -9.28 10.50
N ASN A 361 10.62 -10.45 10.02
CA ASN A 361 11.92 -10.57 9.35
C ASN A 361 11.83 -11.40 8.06
N PRO A 362 11.74 -10.77 6.88
CA PRO A 362 11.68 -11.47 5.61
C PRO A 362 13.06 -12.02 5.23
N VAL A 363 13.11 -13.31 4.89
CA VAL A 363 14.26 -13.90 4.21
C VAL A 363 14.07 -13.72 2.70
N ALA A 364 14.91 -12.87 2.09
CA ALA A 364 14.92 -12.73 0.64
C ALA A 364 15.42 -14.03 0.00
N LEU A 365 14.64 -14.56 -0.93
CA LEU A 365 14.99 -15.75 -1.73
C LEU A 365 15.64 -15.32 -3.04
N GLU A 366 15.10 -14.27 -3.66
CA GLU A 366 15.55 -13.70 -4.93
C GLU A 366 15.32 -12.19 -4.95
N ARG A 367 16.06 -11.50 -5.81
CA ARG A 367 15.98 -10.05 -5.98
C ARG A 367 16.20 -9.65 -7.43
N ASP A 368 15.40 -8.66 -7.86
CA ASP A 368 15.56 -7.99 -9.15
C ASP A 368 15.29 -6.48 -8.98
N PHE A 369 15.53 -5.71 -10.04
CA PHE A 369 15.16 -4.30 -10.10
C PHE A 369 14.23 -4.07 -11.28
N THR A 370 13.21 -3.24 -11.06
CA THR A 370 12.29 -2.88 -12.15
C THR A 370 13.01 -2.11 -13.26
N SER A 371 12.68 -2.45 -14.50
CA SER A 371 13.07 -1.73 -15.73
C SER A 371 12.42 -0.34 -15.82
N ALA A 372 12.69 0.40 -16.89
CA ALA A 372 12.13 1.74 -17.12
C ALA A 372 10.58 1.74 -17.14
N ASP A 373 9.98 0.68 -17.64
CA ASP A 373 8.53 0.47 -17.71
C ASP A 373 7.95 -0.26 -16.46
N GLY A 374 8.76 -0.43 -15.42
CA GLY A 374 8.35 -1.02 -14.15
C GLY A 374 8.31 -2.55 -14.13
N ARG A 375 8.76 -3.24 -15.18
CA ARG A 375 8.77 -4.70 -15.24
C ARG A 375 9.88 -5.29 -14.39
N PHE A 376 9.67 -6.50 -13.87
CA PHE A 376 10.64 -7.29 -13.15
C PHE A 376 10.53 -8.76 -13.52
N THR A 377 11.62 -9.50 -13.31
CA THR A 377 11.65 -10.97 -13.45
C THR A 377 12.48 -11.55 -12.32
N LEU A 378 11.91 -12.50 -11.57
CA LEU A 378 12.56 -13.23 -10.50
C LEU A 378 12.59 -14.71 -10.89
N SER A 379 13.71 -15.38 -10.61
CA SER A 379 13.85 -16.81 -10.88
C SER A 379 14.68 -17.47 -9.79
N GLY A 380 14.04 -18.22 -8.91
CA GLY A 380 14.71 -18.83 -7.77
C GLY A 380 14.16 -20.21 -7.41
N ARG A 381 15.00 -21.05 -6.83
CA ARG A 381 14.58 -22.39 -6.36
C ARG A 381 14.04 -22.30 -4.95
N LEU A 382 12.89 -22.91 -4.76
CA LEU A 382 12.28 -23.02 -3.44
C LEU A 382 12.72 -24.32 -2.76
N THR A 383 13.20 -24.18 -1.53
CA THR A 383 13.69 -25.30 -0.73
C THR A 383 12.72 -25.75 0.36
N ARG A 384 11.59 -25.04 0.54
CA ARG A 384 10.56 -25.34 1.55
C ARG A 384 9.20 -24.88 1.06
N SER A 385 8.16 -25.62 1.44
CA SER A 385 6.78 -25.18 1.34
C SER A 385 6.51 -24.02 2.30
N GLY A 386 5.63 -23.11 1.91
CA GLY A 386 5.26 -21.97 2.77
C GLY A 386 4.58 -20.86 2.01
N GLU A 387 4.26 -19.81 2.72
CA GLU A 387 3.71 -18.60 2.16
C GLU A 387 4.85 -17.72 1.57
N LEU A 388 4.63 -17.25 0.35
CA LEU A 388 5.56 -16.38 -0.34
C LEU A 388 5.00 -14.97 -0.44
N PHE A 389 5.92 -14.02 -0.47
CA PHE A 389 5.62 -12.59 -0.57
C PHE A 389 6.51 -11.94 -1.60
N LEU A 390 5.93 -10.99 -2.32
CA LEU A 390 6.68 -10.01 -3.08
C LEU A 390 6.85 -8.78 -2.20
N THR A 391 8.08 -8.30 -2.04
CA THR A 391 8.35 -7.12 -1.23
C THR A 391 9.12 -6.08 -2.03
N THR A 392 8.81 -4.80 -1.78
CA THR A 392 9.60 -3.67 -2.27
C THR A 392 9.96 -2.76 -1.10
N PRO A 393 11.13 -2.10 -1.14
CA PRO A 393 11.42 -1.03 -0.19
C PRO A 393 10.56 0.20 -0.49
N ARG A 394 10.59 1.17 0.40
CA ARG A 394 10.03 2.50 0.16
C ARG A 394 10.63 3.12 -1.10
N LYS A 395 9.79 3.73 -1.93
CA LYS A 395 10.22 4.46 -3.12
C LYS A 395 9.51 5.81 -3.17
N ARG A 396 10.26 6.90 -3.02
CA ARG A 396 9.72 8.26 -2.90
C ARG A 396 8.65 8.34 -1.79
N ASP A 397 7.44 8.72 -2.14
CA ASP A 397 6.26 8.84 -1.27
C ASP A 397 5.48 7.53 -1.06
N LEU A 398 5.85 6.45 -1.79
CA LEU A 398 5.19 5.16 -1.65
C LEU A 398 5.81 4.33 -0.51
N SER A 399 4.95 3.76 0.32
CA SER A 399 5.32 2.87 1.42
C SER A 399 5.92 1.55 0.93
N PRO A 400 6.73 0.87 1.77
CA PRO A 400 7.20 -0.47 1.47
C PRO A 400 6.02 -1.41 1.21
N LEU A 401 6.10 -2.21 0.15
CA LEU A 401 5.07 -3.18 -0.19
C LEU A 401 5.41 -4.55 0.37
N VAL A 402 4.41 -5.22 0.93
CA VAL A 402 4.41 -6.66 1.23
C VAL A 402 3.16 -7.26 0.61
N HIS A 403 3.31 -7.86 -0.56
CA HIS A 403 2.21 -8.47 -1.34
C HIS A 403 2.26 -9.99 -1.19
N SER A 404 1.21 -10.59 -0.63
CA SER A 404 1.12 -12.04 -0.50
C SER A 404 0.91 -12.70 -1.87
N LEU A 405 1.76 -13.65 -2.18
CA LEU A 405 1.66 -14.52 -3.37
C LEU A 405 0.92 -15.83 -3.05
N GLY A 406 0.54 -16.01 -1.78
CA GLY A 406 -0.11 -17.20 -1.28
C GLY A 406 0.85 -18.33 -0.91
N ARG A 407 0.27 -19.46 -0.51
CA ARG A 407 1.03 -20.65 -0.07
C ARG A 407 1.40 -21.52 -1.25
N ILE A 408 2.71 -21.81 -1.38
CA ILE A 408 3.25 -22.71 -2.38
C ILE A 408 3.77 -23.97 -1.70
N ARG A 409 3.37 -25.11 -2.22
CA ARG A 409 3.90 -26.43 -1.81
C ARG A 409 5.12 -26.75 -2.67
N VAL A 410 6.18 -27.17 -2.03
CA VAL A 410 7.40 -27.61 -2.72
C VAL A 410 7.46 -29.13 -2.68
N ARG A 411 7.51 -29.74 -3.85
CA ARG A 411 7.76 -31.18 -4.00
C ARG A 411 9.25 -31.40 -4.13
N ALA A 412 9.80 -32.23 -3.30
CA ALA A 412 11.17 -32.72 -3.44
C ALA A 412 11.38 -33.35 -4.81
N ALA A 413 12.59 -33.35 -5.29
CA ALA A 413 12.98 -34.05 -6.49
C ALA A 413 14.15 -34.97 -6.19
N ALA A 414 14.13 -36.16 -6.82
CA ALA A 414 15.26 -37.05 -6.83
C ALA A 414 15.49 -37.54 -8.28
N THR A 415 16.75 -37.69 -8.67
CA THR A 415 17.11 -38.33 -9.94
C THR A 415 17.96 -39.56 -9.66
N LEU A 416 17.77 -40.59 -10.45
CA LEU A 416 18.61 -41.76 -10.47
C LEU A 416 19.37 -41.76 -11.80
N ALA A 417 20.53 -41.13 -11.81
CA ALA A 417 21.32 -40.90 -13.02
C ALA A 417 22.09 -42.16 -13.46
N SER A 418 22.59 -42.93 -12.50
CA SER A 418 23.36 -44.14 -12.77
C SER A 418 23.02 -45.28 -11.82
N VAL A 419 23.03 -46.48 -12.35
CA VAL A 419 23.04 -47.72 -11.58
C VAL A 419 24.16 -48.59 -12.17
N ARG A 420 25.04 -49.04 -11.32
CA ARG A 420 26.15 -49.96 -11.70
C ARG A 420 26.15 -51.15 -10.75
N VAL A 421 26.41 -52.33 -11.28
CA VAL A 421 26.59 -53.54 -10.46
C VAL A 421 28.08 -53.74 -10.20
N ARG A 422 28.44 -53.92 -8.93
CA ARG A 422 29.81 -54.25 -8.50
C ARG A 422 29.73 -55.28 -7.39
N ALA A 423 30.47 -56.40 -7.53
CA ALA A 423 30.51 -57.45 -6.54
C ALA A 423 29.12 -57.88 -6.05
N GLY A 424 28.17 -58.12 -6.96
CA GLY A 424 26.81 -58.53 -6.63
C GLY A 424 25.92 -57.46 -5.98
N GLN A 425 26.38 -56.20 -5.92
CA GLN A 425 25.65 -55.11 -5.32
C GLN A 425 25.32 -54.02 -6.35
N ALA A 426 24.17 -53.35 -6.19
CA ALA A 426 23.81 -52.18 -6.99
C ALA A 426 24.34 -50.88 -6.37
N VAL A 427 25.16 -50.15 -7.12
CA VAL A 427 25.65 -48.82 -6.75
C VAL A 427 24.83 -47.78 -7.51
N LEU A 428 24.04 -47.01 -6.78
CA LEU A 428 23.16 -45.96 -7.30
C LEU A 428 23.81 -44.59 -7.15
N GLY A 429 23.72 -43.77 -8.20
CA GLY A 429 24.18 -42.38 -8.16
C GLY A 429 23.13 -41.43 -8.76
N GLY A 430 22.99 -40.27 -8.14
CA GLY A 430 22.02 -39.29 -8.58
C GLY A 430 22.09 -37.96 -7.83
N ARG A 431 21.04 -37.20 -7.94
CA ARG A 431 20.85 -35.94 -7.23
C ARG A 431 19.51 -35.94 -6.52
N ALA A 432 19.44 -35.17 -5.43
CA ALA A 432 18.22 -34.94 -4.67
C ALA A 432 18.10 -33.46 -4.29
N TRP A 433 16.90 -32.90 -4.34
CA TRP A 433 16.59 -31.52 -4.00
C TRP A 433 15.45 -31.47 -2.97
N PRO A 434 15.46 -30.48 -2.07
CA PRO A 434 16.43 -29.40 -1.93
C PRO A 434 17.80 -29.86 -1.45
N ALA A 435 18.85 -29.22 -1.97
CA ALA A 435 20.25 -29.59 -1.72
C ALA A 435 20.77 -29.23 -0.31
N GLU A 436 20.00 -28.50 0.48
CA GLU A 436 20.37 -28.09 1.83
C GLU A 436 20.33 -29.28 2.79
N GLY A 437 21.48 -29.62 3.35
CA GLY A 437 21.62 -30.72 4.31
C GLY A 437 20.81 -30.47 5.58
N ARG A 438 19.70 -31.15 5.70
CA ARG A 438 18.82 -31.04 6.87
C ARG A 438 18.91 -32.29 7.72
N ARG A 439 18.89 -32.12 9.05
CA ARG A 439 19.00 -33.26 10.00
C ARG A 439 17.96 -34.34 9.80
N ARG A 440 16.81 -34.05 9.15
CA ARG A 440 15.70 -34.99 8.93
C ARG A 440 15.54 -35.50 7.49
N ALA A 441 16.35 -34.98 6.55
CA ALA A 441 16.25 -35.37 5.15
C ALA A 441 16.75 -36.80 4.94
N LEU A 442 15.91 -37.62 4.32
CA LEU A 442 16.15 -39.01 4.04
C LEU A 442 16.02 -39.33 2.54
N LEU A 443 16.90 -40.14 2.03
CA LEU A 443 16.77 -40.77 0.72
C LEU A 443 16.42 -42.24 0.92
N GLU A 444 15.27 -42.68 0.42
CA GLU A 444 14.89 -44.08 0.33
C GLU A 444 15.32 -44.61 -1.02
N VAL A 445 16.03 -45.73 -1.00
CA VAL A 445 16.18 -46.56 -2.20
C VAL A 445 15.06 -47.62 -2.18
N ARG A 446 14.30 -47.66 -3.25
CA ARG A 446 13.15 -48.52 -3.41
C ARG A 446 13.43 -49.49 -4.55
N ALA A 447 13.15 -50.75 -4.33
CA ALA A 447 13.36 -51.83 -5.31
C ALA A 447 12.06 -52.61 -5.53
N ARG A 448 11.89 -53.11 -6.75
CA ARG A 448 10.84 -54.04 -7.14
C ARG A 448 11.43 -55.11 -8.04
N ARG A 449 11.23 -56.37 -7.72
CA ARG A 449 11.65 -57.48 -8.57
C ARG A 449 10.79 -57.55 -9.85
N ALA A 450 11.37 -57.97 -10.97
CA ALA A 450 10.60 -58.14 -12.19
C ALA A 450 9.47 -59.18 -11.95
N GLY A 451 8.25 -58.86 -12.41
CA GLY A 451 7.04 -59.65 -12.11
C GLY A 451 6.44 -59.42 -10.71
N GLY A 452 7.08 -58.64 -9.83
CA GLY A 452 6.58 -58.33 -8.49
C GLY A 452 5.64 -57.12 -8.43
N GLY A 453 4.91 -56.97 -7.31
CA GLY A 453 3.88 -55.94 -7.10
C GLY A 453 4.43 -54.53 -6.89
N SER A 454 4.49 -54.04 -5.65
CA SER A 454 4.87 -52.68 -5.30
C SER A 454 6.38 -52.49 -5.06
N PHE A 455 6.84 -51.25 -5.11
CA PHE A 455 8.22 -50.90 -4.71
C PHE A 455 8.37 -50.94 -3.20
N GLU A 456 9.35 -51.70 -2.70
CA GLU A 456 9.71 -51.84 -1.30
C GLU A 456 10.94 -50.98 -0.97
N VAL A 457 11.04 -50.48 0.26
CA VAL A 457 12.21 -49.72 0.73
C VAL A 457 13.31 -50.73 1.11
N VAL A 458 14.41 -50.75 0.35
CA VAL A 458 15.57 -51.62 0.59
C VAL A 458 16.69 -50.92 1.35
N ARG A 459 16.71 -49.58 1.34
CA ARG A 459 17.70 -48.83 2.11
C ARG A 459 17.19 -47.41 2.37
N ARG A 460 17.53 -46.90 3.57
CA ARG A 460 17.38 -45.48 3.95
C ARG A 460 18.73 -44.86 4.23
N VAL A 461 18.99 -43.68 3.67
CA VAL A 461 20.24 -42.95 3.84
C VAL A 461 19.95 -41.51 4.25
N ARG A 462 20.59 -41.05 5.28
CA ARG A 462 20.56 -39.58 5.62
C ARG A 462 21.49 -38.86 4.67
N LEU A 463 20.95 -37.84 4.01
CA LEU A 463 21.76 -36.95 3.17
C LEU A 463 22.50 -35.98 4.07
N LYS A 464 23.84 -36.02 4.02
CA LYS A 464 24.73 -35.14 4.79
C LYS A 464 25.31 -34.07 3.86
N GLY A 465 25.41 -32.82 4.34
CA GLY A 465 26.06 -31.71 3.63
C GLY A 465 25.15 -30.96 2.67
N ALA A 466 25.71 -29.91 2.08
CA ALA A 466 25.03 -28.97 1.18
C ALA A 466 24.99 -29.43 -0.30
N GLY A 467 25.30 -30.67 -0.58
CA GLY A 467 25.33 -31.19 -1.94
C GLY A 467 24.05 -31.91 -2.36
N SER A 468 23.64 -31.75 -3.61
CA SER A 468 22.50 -32.49 -4.19
C SER A 468 22.88 -33.91 -4.64
N ARG A 469 24.16 -34.20 -4.73
CA ARG A 469 24.64 -35.51 -5.25
C ARG A 469 24.63 -36.56 -4.16
N TYR A 470 24.26 -37.82 -4.53
CA TYR A 470 24.34 -38.95 -3.64
C TYR A 470 24.96 -40.18 -4.39
N ARG A 471 25.56 -41.06 -3.61
CA ARG A 471 25.98 -42.39 -4.03
C ARG A 471 25.57 -43.37 -2.93
N VAL A 472 24.84 -44.42 -3.29
CA VAL A 472 24.31 -45.41 -2.34
C VAL A 472 24.49 -46.78 -2.91
N THR A 473 25.01 -47.72 -2.10
CA THR A 473 25.14 -49.14 -2.46
C THR A 473 24.04 -49.91 -1.76
N VAL A 474 23.39 -50.82 -2.47
CA VAL A 474 22.38 -51.75 -1.94
C VAL A 474 22.71 -53.18 -2.37
N ALA A 475 22.60 -54.11 -1.43
CA ALA A 475 22.65 -55.52 -1.71
C ALA A 475 21.25 -55.99 -2.11
N LEU A 476 21.16 -56.73 -3.24
CA LEU A 476 19.92 -57.30 -3.72
C LEU A 476 20.20 -58.74 -4.09
N ARG A 477 19.22 -59.65 -3.94
CA ARG A 477 19.33 -61.02 -4.39
C ARG A 477 19.51 -61.05 -5.91
N PRO A 478 20.19 -62.12 -6.47
CA PRO A 478 20.29 -62.27 -7.91
C PRO A 478 18.94 -62.23 -8.62
N GLY A 479 18.92 -61.58 -9.79
CA GLY A 479 17.70 -61.42 -10.59
C GLY A 479 17.52 -60.00 -11.15
N ASN A 480 16.40 -59.79 -11.85
CA ASN A 480 16.05 -58.53 -12.49
C ASN A 480 15.27 -57.62 -11.56
N TRP A 481 15.73 -56.37 -11.42
CA TRP A 481 15.17 -55.38 -10.49
C TRP A 481 14.84 -54.07 -11.19
N SER A 482 13.79 -53.42 -10.70
CA SER A 482 13.48 -52.01 -10.98
C SER A 482 13.80 -51.19 -9.75
N LEU A 483 14.60 -50.13 -9.90
CA LEU A 483 15.07 -49.27 -8.81
C LEU A 483 14.57 -47.86 -8.95
N GLN A 484 14.20 -47.25 -7.82
CA GLN A 484 13.83 -45.83 -7.66
C GLN A 484 14.50 -45.25 -6.41
N THR A 485 14.66 -43.94 -6.39
CA THR A 485 15.00 -43.24 -5.16
C THR A 485 13.90 -42.26 -4.83
N ARG A 486 13.60 -42.08 -3.54
CA ARG A 486 12.58 -41.19 -3.03
C ARG A 486 13.19 -40.32 -1.96
N TYR A 487 13.07 -38.98 -2.14
CA TYR A 487 13.51 -38.00 -1.16
C TYR A 487 12.36 -37.65 -0.22
N LEU A 488 12.66 -37.57 1.07
CA LEU A 488 11.73 -37.26 2.14
C LEU A 488 12.34 -36.21 3.05
N ASP A 489 11.59 -35.15 3.33
CA ASP A 489 11.88 -34.17 4.40
C ASP A 489 10.54 -33.73 5.01
N PRO A 490 9.98 -34.55 5.93
CA PRO A 490 8.64 -34.35 6.47
C PRO A 490 8.46 -32.98 7.11
N GLY A 491 7.31 -32.34 6.83
CA GLY A 491 6.97 -31.00 7.34
C GLY A 491 7.67 -29.84 6.63
N VAL A 492 8.53 -30.11 5.67
CA VAL A 492 9.29 -29.09 4.92
C VAL A 492 8.92 -29.10 3.43
N VAL A 493 8.96 -30.30 2.80
CA VAL A 493 8.58 -30.49 1.40
C VAL A 493 7.76 -31.77 1.24
N ASP A 494 6.98 -31.85 0.16
CA ASP A 494 6.34 -33.08 -0.23
C ASP A 494 7.38 -34.05 -0.79
N ALA A 495 7.17 -35.35 -0.61
CA ALA A 495 8.09 -36.34 -1.11
C ALA A 495 8.21 -36.35 -2.64
N GLY A 496 9.43 -36.54 -3.14
CA GLY A 496 9.72 -36.65 -4.58
C GLY A 496 10.41 -37.97 -4.94
N THR A 497 9.99 -38.58 -6.04
CA THR A 497 10.51 -39.89 -6.50
C THR A 497 11.21 -39.71 -7.85
N SER A 498 12.33 -40.44 -8.06
CA SER A 498 13.04 -40.49 -9.33
C SER A 498 12.30 -41.31 -10.38
N SER A 499 12.73 -41.19 -11.63
CA SER A 499 12.43 -42.22 -12.66
C SER A 499 12.92 -43.58 -12.24
N THR A 500 12.33 -44.61 -12.83
CA THR A 500 12.73 -46.00 -12.61
C THR A 500 13.93 -46.37 -13.48
N ARG A 501 14.90 -47.10 -12.91
CA ARG A 501 15.99 -47.77 -13.65
C ARG A 501 15.93 -49.24 -13.44
N ARG A 502 16.10 -50.04 -14.52
CA ARG A 502 16.18 -51.48 -14.48
C ARG A 502 17.63 -51.91 -14.34
N VAL A 503 17.86 -53.01 -13.62
CA VAL A 503 19.19 -53.58 -13.41
C VAL A 503 19.07 -55.10 -13.20
N THR A 504 20.06 -55.84 -13.69
CA THR A 504 20.22 -57.27 -13.42
C THR A 504 21.35 -57.47 -12.42
N ILE A 505 21.08 -58.16 -11.34
CA ILE A 505 22.09 -58.59 -10.34
C ILE A 505 22.46 -60.04 -10.67
N GLY A 506 23.73 -60.26 -10.97
CA GLY A 506 24.28 -61.63 -11.18
C GLY A 506 24.37 -62.40 -9.87
N GLY A 507 24.38 -63.72 -9.98
CA GLY A 507 24.65 -64.63 -8.87
C GLY A 507 26.14 -64.63 -8.51
#